data_433be7fff709d3cc9714758631c53c7f
#
_entry.id   433be7fff709d3cc9714758631c53c7f
#
_cell.length_a   1.000
_cell.length_b   1.000
_cell.length_c   1.000
_cell.angle_alpha   90.00
_cell.angle_beta   90.00
_cell.angle_gamma   90.00
#
_symmetry.space_group_name_H-M   'P 1'
#
loop_
_entity.id
_entity.type
_entity.pdbx_description
1 polymer ?
#
loop_
_entity_poly.entity_id
_entity_poly.type
_entity_poly.pdbx_seq_one_letter_code
_entity_poly.pdbx_strand_id
1 'polypeptide(L)'
;MELERNTHHEQPHYAEREDVPPDGGYGWVVAACVFLINVHTWGVNSSWGVFLAHFLSQSQFEDATHLQYALIGGLSISQALLVSSVVSTSNDKLGTRASLAIGTLLISVSMLASSYATSVWQLFLSQGACFGYGMGFLYITGSAVLPQWFSKRRSLAVAISSSGAGFGGLAYNLGVGSGIEQLGWRWTYIVLAISTLLANTVCVMLIRDRNKVVQPQRRFFDRRLFAHVSTWLIITWGVVTDLGYITLLYSLPNYSLSIGLTARQGSVVGAMLSLGIALGRPPMGYWADRHGRINVAIFTTAACGVLCFALWIPAKSYAVLIIFALTSGTVTGTFWASVVPVTAEIVGMQKLSLAFSMVCLSLVLPTTFAEGIALGLVSSSGYLSAQIFVGCMYVLGALSIWGLRSWKVRETDDDELREREGRSSLAVGTPRAYTKFWLTQRGLFLRQKV
;
A
#
# COMPACT_ATOMS: atom_id res chain seq x y z
N MET A 1 64.32 7.30 40.23
CA MET A 1 63.09 7.06 40.99
C MET A 1 62.04 8.01 40.33
N GLU A 2 61.62 7.65 39.12
CA GLU A 2 60.67 8.44 38.32
C GLU A 2 59.28 7.85 38.51
N LEU A 3 58.38 8.70 38.93
CA LEU A 3 56.98 8.39 39.11
C LEU A 3 56.28 8.55 37.74
N GLU A 4 56.01 7.43 37.05
CA GLU A 4 55.11 7.40 35.88
C GLU A 4 53.70 7.76 36.35
N ARG A 5 53.25 8.89 35.87
CA ARG A 5 51.88 9.40 36.02
C ARG A 5 51.01 8.77 34.91
N ASN A 6 50.32 7.67 35.21
CA ASN A 6 49.30 7.07 34.37
C ASN A 6 48.12 8.05 34.26
N THR A 7 48.08 8.82 33.16
CA THR A 7 46.89 9.57 32.77
C THR A 7 46.00 8.63 31.98
N HIS A 8 45.08 7.97 32.67
CA HIS A 8 43.93 7.39 32.05
C HIS A 8 43.10 8.51 31.40
N HIS A 9 43.23 8.68 30.07
CA HIS A 9 42.25 9.39 29.28
C HIS A 9 40.95 8.57 29.31
N GLU A 10 40.04 8.90 30.22
CA GLU A 10 38.64 8.55 30.08
C GLU A 10 38.15 9.17 28.78
N GLN A 11 38.06 8.34 27.76
CA GLN A 11 37.26 8.71 26.56
C GLN A 11 35.82 8.92 27.06
N PRO A 12 35.19 10.06 26.76
CA PRO A 12 33.79 10.24 27.08
C PRO A 12 33.01 9.17 26.34
N HIS A 13 32.37 8.27 27.06
CA HIS A 13 31.32 7.41 26.57
C HIS A 13 30.22 8.34 26.01
N TYR A 14 30.31 8.68 24.73
CA TYR A 14 29.15 9.13 24.00
C TYR A 14 28.23 7.91 23.97
N ALA A 15 27.34 7.80 24.96
CA ALA A 15 26.17 6.99 24.87
C ALA A 15 25.51 7.43 23.55
N GLU A 16 25.54 6.56 22.54
CA GLU A 16 24.72 6.72 21.34
C GLU A 16 23.30 6.94 21.85
N ARG A 17 22.85 8.18 21.83
CA ARG A 17 21.45 8.51 22.05
C ARG A 17 20.72 7.74 20.96
N GLU A 18 20.10 6.62 21.31
CA GLU A 18 19.09 6.01 20.46
C GLU A 18 18.12 7.13 20.12
N ASP A 19 18.18 7.61 18.88
CA ASP A 19 17.42 8.78 18.46
C ASP A 19 15.97 8.31 18.20
N VAL A 20 15.23 8.24 19.31
CA VAL A 20 13.83 7.81 19.32
C VAL A 20 13.02 8.75 18.44
N PRO A 21 12.18 8.23 17.55
CA PRO A 21 11.27 9.06 16.74
C PRO A 21 10.44 9.98 17.63
N PRO A 22 10.22 11.26 17.20
CA PRO A 22 9.57 12.26 18.06
C PRO A 22 8.07 11.99 18.34
N ASP A 23 7.42 11.05 17.63
CA ASP A 23 6.02 10.65 17.79
C ASP A 23 5.01 11.83 17.72
N GLY A 24 5.38 12.91 17.04
CA GLY A 24 4.56 14.10 16.92
C GLY A 24 5.26 15.28 16.25
N GLY A 25 4.83 16.49 16.55
CA GLY A 25 5.39 17.73 16.01
C GLY A 25 5.35 17.77 14.48
N TYR A 26 6.49 18.04 13.85
CA TYR A 26 6.60 18.12 12.39
C TYR A 26 6.26 16.80 11.67
N GLY A 27 6.30 15.67 12.37
CA GLY A 27 5.85 14.38 11.84
C GLY A 27 4.42 14.40 11.32
N TRP A 28 3.52 15.17 11.94
CA TRP A 28 2.14 15.34 11.47
C TRP A 28 2.05 16.16 10.17
N VAL A 29 2.97 17.12 9.94
CA VAL A 29 3.08 17.81 8.65
C VAL A 29 3.50 16.84 7.57
N VAL A 30 4.47 15.97 7.86
CA VAL A 30 4.88 14.89 6.94
C VAL A 30 3.71 13.94 6.66
N ALA A 31 2.94 13.57 7.70
CA ALA A 31 1.75 12.72 7.54
C ALA A 31 0.68 13.36 6.65
N ALA A 32 0.42 14.67 6.82
CA ALA A 32 -0.49 15.43 5.97
C ALA A 32 0.00 15.52 4.51
N CYS A 33 1.30 15.71 4.29
CA CYS A 33 1.88 15.68 2.95
C CYS A 33 1.75 14.31 2.30
N VAL A 34 2.01 13.21 3.02
CA VAL A 34 1.85 11.85 2.48
C VAL A 34 0.37 11.52 2.24
N PHE A 35 -0.55 12.03 3.07
CA PHE A 35 -1.99 11.98 2.81
C PHE A 35 -2.34 12.66 1.48
N LEU A 36 -1.88 13.89 1.24
CA LEU A 36 -2.10 14.61 -0.01
C LEU A 36 -1.48 13.90 -1.21
N ILE A 37 -0.28 13.35 -1.06
CA ILE A 37 0.33 12.50 -2.09
C ILE A 37 -0.59 11.32 -2.44
N ASN A 38 -1.16 10.64 -1.45
CA ASN A 38 -2.10 9.54 -1.70
C ASN A 38 -3.39 10.01 -2.37
N VAL A 39 -3.90 11.20 -2.03
CA VAL A 39 -5.04 11.83 -2.73
C VAL A 39 -4.72 12.03 -4.21
N HIS A 40 -3.54 12.57 -4.51
CA HIS A 40 -3.14 12.97 -5.87
C HIS A 40 -2.39 11.87 -6.67
N THR A 41 -2.25 10.67 -6.12
CA THR A 41 -1.71 9.49 -6.80
C THR A 41 -2.79 8.42 -6.92
N TRP A 42 -3.04 7.67 -5.85
CA TRP A 42 -4.06 6.60 -5.82
C TRP A 42 -5.47 7.12 -6.05
N GLY A 43 -5.78 8.32 -5.53
CA GLY A 43 -7.07 8.96 -5.77
C GLY A 43 -7.30 9.28 -7.25
N VAL A 44 -6.31 9.87 -7.91
CA VAL A 44 -6.36 10.12 -9.37
C VAL A 44 -6.44 8.81 -10.15
N ASN A 45 -5.63 7.81 -9.76
CA ASN A 45 -5.65 6.50 -10.42
C ASN A 45 -7.05 5.85 -10.38
N SER A 46 -7.79 6.00 -9.28
CA SER A 46 -9.15 5.44 -9.16
C SER A 46 -10.14 6.05 -10.14
N SER A 47 -9.89 7.28 -10.63
CA SER A 47 -10.74 7.95 -11.61
C SER A 47 -10.57 7.43 -13.05
N TRP A 48 -9.58 6.55 -13.29
CA TRP A 48 -9.41 5.90 -14.59
C TRP A 48 -10.69 5.20 -15.07
N GLY A 49 -11.45 4.58 -14.17
CA GLY A 49 -12.73 3.96 -14.50
C GLY A 49 -13.75 4.92 -15.13
N VAL A 50 -13.72 6.20 -14.78
CA VAL A 50 -14.60 7.23 -15.34
C VAL A 50 -14.17 7.58 -16.78
N PHE A 51 -12.86 7.74 -17.01
CA PHE A 51 -12.32 7.91 -18.38
C PHE A 51 -12.60 6.70 -19.25
N LEU A 52 -12.40 5.49 -18.72
CA LEU A 52 -12.68 4.23 -19.40
C LEU A 52 -14.14 4.17 -19.86
N ALA A 53 -15.09 4.45 -18.97
CA ALA A 53 -16.51 4.46 -19.30
C ALA A 53 -16.82 5.47 -20.42
N HIS A 54 -16.22 6.66 -20.36
CA HIS A 54 -16.38 7.69 -21.39
C HIS A 54 -15.82 7.23 -22.75
N PHE A 55 -14.58 6.70 -22.78
CA PHE A 55 -13.94 6.25 -24.03
C PHE A 55 -14.69 5.10 -24.69
N LEU A 56 -15.24 4.18 -23.90
CA LEU A 56 -16.05 3.09 -24.41
C LEU A 56 -17.40 3.57 -24.95
N SER A 57 -18.08 4.49 -24.25
CA SER A 57 -19.38 5.00 -24.65
C SER A 57 -19.33 5.84 -25.92
N GLN A 58 -18.24 6.53 -26.19
CA GLN A 58 -18.04 7.41 -27.33
C GLN A 58 -17.25 6.75 -28.47
N SER A 59 -16.80 5.50 -28.31
CA SER A 59 -15.88 4.82 -29.25
C SER A 59 -14.70 5.72 -29.65
N GLN A 60 -14.11 6.40 -28.65
CA GLN A 60 -13.14 7.51 -28.84
C GLN A 60 -11.91 7.09 -29.64
N PHE A 61 -11.50 5.82 -29.54
CA PHE A 61 -10.39 5.22 -30.27
C PHE A 61 -10.91 3.99 -31.03
N GLU A 62 -10.99 4.07 -32.38
CA GLU A 62 -11.71 3.13 -33.26
C GLU A 62 -11.27 1.67 -33.11
N ASP A 63 -9.98 1.41 -32.81
CA ASP A 63 -9.42 0.05 -32.72
C ASP A 63 -9.27 -0.45 -31.28
N ALA A 64 -9.82 0.25 -30.28
CA ALA A 64 -9.58 -0.06 -28.89
C ALA A 64 -10.54 -1.14 -28.36
N THR A 65 -9.96 -2.19 -27.81
CA THR A 65 -10.71 -3.26 -27.13
C THR A 65 -10.90 -2.95 -25.63
N HIS A 66 -11.97 -3.49 -25.04
CA HIS A 66 -12.18 -3.42 -23.59
C HIS A 66 -10.97 -3.93 -22.78
N LEU A 67 -10.31 -4.98 -23.27
CA LEU A 67 -9.12 -5.56 -22.64
C LEU A 67 -7.94 -4.59 -22.64
N GLN A 68 -7.73 -3.84 -23.72
CA GLN A 68 -6.65 -2.85 -23.79
C GLN A 68 -6.83 -1.74 -22.76
N TYR A 69 -8.05 -1.25 -22.59
CA TYR A 69 -8.33 -0.24 -21.56
C TYR A 69 -8.16 -0.77 -20.14
N ALA A 70 -8.59 -2.00 -19.87
CA ALA A 70 -8.39 -2.66 -18.58
C ALA A 70 -6.88 -2.82 -18.29
N LEU A 71 -6.09 -3.22 -19.30
CA LEU A 71 -4.64 -3.34 -19.16
C LEU A 71 -3.96 -1.99 -18.88
N ILE A 72 -4.43 -0.85 -19.38
CA ILE A 72 -3.89 0.47 -19.05
C ILE A 72 -4.03 0.75 -17.56
N GLY A 73 -5.21 0.47 -16.98
CA GLY A 73 -5.45 0.62 -15.54
C GLY A 73 -4.55 -0.29 -14.70
N GLY A 74 -4.51 -1.58 -15.01
CA GLY A 74 -3.64 -2.55 -14.34
C GLY A 74 -2.15 -2.22 -14.50
N LEU A 75 -1.74 -1.74 -15.68
CA LEU A 75 -0.35 -1.33 -15.95
C LEU A 75 0.06 -0.17 -15.06
N SER A 76 -0.78 0.83 -14.83
CA SER A 76 -0.46 1.97 -13.96
C SER A 76 -0.08 1.53 -12.55
N ILE A 77 -0.81 0.59 -11.97
CA ILE A 77 -0.54 0.07 -10.62
C ILE A 77 0.70 -0.82 -10.63
N SER A 78 0.82 -1.74 -11.59
CA SER A 78 1.96 -2.66 -11.67
C SER A 78 3.28 -1.92 -11.92
N GLN A 79 3.28 -0.87 -12.74
CA GLN A 79 4.49 -0.05 -12.97
C GLN A 79 4.88 0.75 -11.71
N ALA A 80 3.91 1.21 -10.92
CA ALA A 80 4.19 1.86 -9.64
C ALA A 80 4.91 0.93 -8.65
N LEU A 81 4.59 -0.35 -8.67
CA LEU A 81 5.24 -1.36 -7.84
C LEU A 81 6.59 -1.81 -8.43
N LEU A 82 6.65 -1.96 -9.76
CA LEU A 82 7.86 -2.38 -10.47
C LEU A 82 9.02 -1.40 -10.25
N VAL A 83 8.75 -0.11 -10.25
CA VAL A 83 9.76 0.93 -10.07
C VAL A 83 10.33 1.01 -8.64
N SER A 84 9.79 0.24 -7.69
CA SER A 84 10.10 0.35 -6.25
C SER A 84 11.60 0.28 -5.93
N SER A 85 12.33 -0.64 -6.54
CA SER A 85 13.78 -0.77 -6.32
C SER A 85 14.57 0.41 -6.90
N VAL A 86 14.11 0.96 -8.04
CA VAL A 86 14.70 2.18 -8.63
C VAL A 86 14.46 3.36 -7.72
N VAL A 87 13.25 3.49 -7.15
CA VAL A 87 12.88 4.55 -6.18
C VAL A 87 13.73 4.45 -4.92
N SER A 88 13.89 3.25 -4.36
CA SER A 88 14.75 3.04 -3.20
C SER A 88 16.18 3.51 -3.49
N THR A 89 16.74 3.13 -4.64
CA THR A 89 18.07 3.57 -5.06
C THR A 89 18.14 5.08 -5.30
N SER A 90 17.08 5.68 -5.88
CA SER A 90 16.98 7.12 -6.07
C SER A 90 16.96 7.88 -4.75
N ASN A 91 16.20 7.39 -3.76
CA ASN A 91 16.17 7.95 -2.42
C ASN A 91 17.55 7.93 -1.75
N ASP A 92 18.32 6.87 -1.98
CA ASP A 92 19.67 6.72 -1.40
C ASP A 92 20.72 7.61 -2.07
N LYS A 93 20.62 7.82 -3.40
CA LYS A 93 21.62 8.56 -4.20
C LYS A 93 21.28 10.04 -4.34
N LEU A 94 20.03 10.35 -4.68
CA LEU A 94 19.58 11.71 -4.98
C LEU A 94 18.86 12.37 -3.78
N GLY A 95 18.43 11.54 -2.83
CA GLY A 95 17.67 11.98 -1.65
C GLY A 95 16.16 12.03 -1.88
N THR A 96 15.43 12.12 -0.78
CA THR A 96 13.97 12.05 -0.72
C THR A 96 13.28 13.12 -1.57
N ARG A 97 13.74 14.37 -1.48
CA ARG A 97 13.11 15.49 -2.21
C ARG A 97 13.24 15.37 -3.72
N ALA A 98 14.43 14.96 -4.20
CA ALA A 98 14.66 14.76 -5.62
C ALA A 98 13.78 13.62 -6.17
N SER A 99 13.67 12.51 -5.44
CA SER A 99 12.80 11.41 -5.83
C SER A 99 11.33 11.81 -5.89
N LEU A 100 10.85 12.58 -4.90
CA LEU A 100 9.47 13.12 -4.91
C LEU A 100 9.25 14.10 -6.07
N ALA A 101 10.23 14.95 -6.39
CA ALA A 101 10.17 15.87 -7.52
C ALA A 101 10.08 15.14 -8.87
N ILE A 102 10.90 14.09 -9.05
CA ILE A 102 10.84 13.22 -10.23
C ILE A 102 9.43 12.61 -10.37
N GLY A 103 8.87 12.07 -9.29
CA GLY A 103 7.51 11.50 -9.29
C GLY A 103 6.45 12.53 -9.64
N THR A 104 6.54 13.75 -9.09
CA THR A 104 5.62 14.85 -9.38
C THR A 104 5.65 15.23 -10.85
N LEU A 105 6.84 15.38 -11.44
CA LEU A 105 7.00 15.69 -12.86
C LEU A 105 6.46 14.59 -13.75
N LEU A 106 6.75 13.31 -13.44
CA LEU A 106 6.27 12.18 -14.22
C LEU A 106 4.74 12.10 -14.25
N ILE A 107 4.05 12.29 -13.11
CA ILE A 107 2.57 12.31 -13.07
C ILE A 107 2.03 13.45 -13.91
N SER A 108 2.56 14.66 -13.73
CA SER A 108 2.04 15.84 -14.43
C SER A 108 2.26 15.75 -15.94
N VAL A 109 3.45 15.32 -16.37
CA VAL A 109 3.77 15.08 -17.79
C VAL A 109 2.89 13.97 -18.36
N SER A 110 2.66 12.90 -17.61
CA SER A 110 1.81 11.79 -18.00
C SER A 110 0.36 12.25 -18.28
N MET A 111 -0.23 13.01 -17.34
CA MET A 111 -1.59 13.54 -17.49
C MET A 111 -1.67 14.50 -18.70
N LEU A 112 -0.65 15.36 -18.84
CA LEU A 112 -0.58 16.28 -19.96
C LEU A 112 -0.45 15.52 -21.31
N ALA A 113 0.40 14.51 -21.38
CA ALA A 113 0.54 13.66 -22.56
C ALA A 113 -0.74 12.89 -22.87
N SER A 114 -1.45 12.40 -21.84
CA SER A 114 -2.74 11.73 -22.02
C SER A 114 -3.80 12.64 -22.62
N SER A 115 -3.78 13.95 -22.33
CA SER A 115 -4.73 14.92 -22.90
C SER A 115 -4.59 15.10 -24.41
N TYR A 116 -3.40 14.84 -24.98
CA TYR A 116 -3.13 14.92 -26.42
C TYR A 116 -3.16 13.56 -27.12
N ALA A 117 -3.53 12.49 -26.43
CA ALA A 117 -3.57 11.17 -27.01
C ALA A 117 -4.56 11.09 -28.19
N THR A 118 -4.12 10.49 -29.29
CA THR A 118 -4.91 10.23 -30.52
C THR A 118 -5.06 8.74 -30.80
N SER A 119 -4.30 7.91 -30.10
CA SER A 119 -4.28 6.45 -30.26
C SER A 119 -4.11 5.76 -28.90
N VAL A 120 -4.63 4.54 -28.76
CA VAL A 120 -4.63 3.77 -27.51
C VAL A 120 -3.22 3.50 -27.00
N TRP A 121 -2.24 3.21 -27.87
CA TRP A 121 -0.86 2.95 -27.46
C TRP A 121 -0.23 4.15 -26.74
N GLN A 122 -0.65 5.38 -27.07
CA GLN A 122 -0.19 6.59 -26.38
C GLN A 122 -0.70 6.62 -24.94
N LEU A 123 -1.93 6.14 -24.69
CA LEU A 123 -2.46 5.98 -23.33
C LEU A 123 -1.73 4.88 -22.54
N PHE A 124 -1.29 3.80 -23.19
CA PHE A 124 -0.43 2.80 -22.55
C PHE A 124 0.86 3.41 -22.03
N LEU A 125 1.51 4.27 -22.82
CA LEU A 125 2.75 4.92 -22.42
C LEU A 125 2.53 6.04 -21.41
N SER A 126 1.52 6.88 -21.64
CA SER A 126 1.26 8.02 -20.75
C SER A 126 0.53 7.57 -19.48
N GLN A 127 -0.73 7.16 -19.56
CA GLN A 127 -1.56 6.79 -18.41
C GLN A 127 -1.13 5.48 -17.76
N GLY A 128 -0.66 4.50 -18.53
CA GLY A 128 -0.20 3.23 -18.01
C GLY A 128 1.21 3.35 -17.39
N ALA A 129 2.24 3.52 -18.23
CA ALA A 129 3.62 3.43 -17.78
C ALA A 129 4.12 4.69 -17.05
N CYS A 130 4.01 5.86 -17.69
CA CYS A 130 4.59 7.09 -17.15
C CYS A 130 3.89 7.53 -15.84
N PHE A 131 2.56 7.47 -15.81
CA PHE A 131 1.78 7.73 -14.60
C PHE A 131 2.13 6.74 -13.50
N GLY A 132 2.21 5.45 -13.82
CA GLY A 132 2.58 4.41 -12.86
C GLY A 132 3.96 4.66 -12.24
N TYR A 133 4.96 4.98 -13.05
CA TYR A 133 6.29 5.33 -12.52
C TYR A 133 6.23 6.55 -11.60
N GLY A 134 5.55 7.62 -12.01
CA GLY A 134 5.39 8.81 -11.18
C GLY A 134 4.69 8.52 -9.85
N MET A 135 3.62 7.71 -9.90
CA MET A 135 2.89 7.26 -8.72
C MET A 135 3.80 6.44 -7.79
N GLY A 136 4.63 5.54 -8.34
CA GLY A 136 5.59 4.75 -7.57
C GLY A 136 6.63 5.61 -6.87
N PHE A 137 7.22 6.59 -7.56
CA PHE A 137 8.17 7.52 -6.95
C PHE A 137 7.58 8.29 -5.76
N LEU A 138 6.37 8.79 -5.88
CA LEU A 138 5.72 9.52 -4.81
C LEU A 138 5.29 8.63 -3.65
N TYR A 139 4.60 7.52 -3.95
CA TYR A 139 4.03 6.63 -2.95
C TYR A 139 5.11 5.91 -2.12
N ILE A 140 6.11 5.30 -2.78
CA ILE A 140 7.13 4.51 -2.10
C ILE A 140 8.03 5.42 -1.26
N THR A 141 8.42 6.59 -1.80
CA THR A 141 9.22 7.56 -1.05
C THR A 141 8.45 8.08 0.17
N GLY A 142 7.19 8.50 0.01
CA GLY A 142 6.35 8.95 1.12
C GLY A 142 6.16 7.89 2.19
N SER A 143 5.92 6.64 1.78
CA SER A 143 5.75 5.50 2.68
C SER A 143 7.01 5.15 3.47
N ALA A 144 8.21 5.38 2.90
CA ALA A 144 9.48 5.13 3.58
C ALA A 144 9.88 6.23 4.58
N VAL A 145 9.45 7.48 4.33
CA VAL A 145 9.77 8.62 5.20
C VAL A 145 8.90 8.67 6.44
N LEU A 146 7.62 8.38 6.30
CA LEU A 146 6.65 8.55 7.38
C LEU A 146 6.98 7.76 8.67
N PRO A 147 7.37 6.47 8.60
CA PRO A 147 7.72 5.69 9.79
C PRO A 147 8.95 6.20 10.56
N GLN A 148 9.77 7.05 9.95
CA GLN A 148 10.94 7.66 10.61
C GLN A 148 10.56 8.69 11.68
N TRP A 149 9.34 9.23 11.61
CA TRP A 149 8.82 10.25 12.53
C TRP A 149 8.01 9.67 13.69
N PHE A 150 7.55 8.40 13.55
CA PHE A 150 6.66 7.77 14.51
C PHE A 150 7.16 6.38 14.94
N SER A 151 7.11 6.11 16.24
CA SER A 151 7.36 4.81 16.85
C SER A 151 6.08 4.26 17.48
N LYS A 152 5.54 4.95 18.48
CA LYS A 152 4.32 4.55 19.21
C LYS A 152 3.04 4.72 18.39
N ARG A 153 2.99 5.74 17.51
CA ARG A 153 1.82 6.10 16.68
C ARG A 153 2.05 5.82 15.19
N ARG A 154 2.93 4.86 14.88
CA ARG A 154 3.34 4.57 13.49
C ARG A 154 2.18 4.09 12.64
N SER A 155 1.37 3.15 13.13
CA SER A 155 0.24 2.62 12.38
C SER A 155 -0.84 3.66 12.17
N LEU A 156 -1.11 4.50 13.16
CA LEU A 156 -2.05 5.61 13.04
C LEU A 156 -1.61 6.61 11.96
N ALA A 157 -0.34 7.02 11.98
CA ALA A 157 0.19 7.97 11.00
C ALA A 157 0.13 7.41 9.56
N VAL A 158 0.52 6.14 9.36
CA VAL A 158 0.45 5.47 8.06
C VAL A 158 -1.01 5.28 7.62
N ALA A 159 -1.91 4.91 8.52
CA ALA A 159 -3.33 4.71 8.22
C ALA A 159 -4.03 6.02 7.84
N ILE A 160 -3.77 7.12 8.57
CA ILE A 160 -4.25 8.47 8.21
C ILE A 160 -3.72 8.85 6.82
N SER A 161 -2.43 8.70 6.57
CA SER A 161 -1.84 9.07 5.29
C SER A 161 -2.40 8.22 4.15
N SER A 162 -2.58 6.93 4.35
CA SER A 162 -3.13 6.03 3.33
C SER A 162 -4.63 6.23 3.07
N SER A 163 -5.40 6.78 4.04
CA SER A 163 -6.82 7.11 3.84
C SER A 163 -7.02 8.18 2.76
N GLY A 164 -5.97 8.95 2.44
CA GLY A 164 -5.95 9.88 1.32
C GLY A 164 -6.33 9.25 -0.01
N ALA A 165 -6.01 7.96 -0.23
CA ALA A 165 -6.44 7.23 -1.42
C ALA A 165 -7.98 7.13 -1.53
N GLY A 166 -8.67 6.88 -0.42
CA GLY A 166 -10.13 6.80 -0.37
C GLY A 166 -10.79 8.17 -0.57
N PHE A 167 -10.33 9.19 0.15
CA PHE A 167 -10.82 10.58 -0.04
C PHE A 167 -10.55 11.10 -1.45
N GLY A 168 -9.34 10.83 -1.97
CA GLY A 168 -8.97 11.18 -3.33
C GLY A 168 -9.83 10.46 -4.36
N GLY A 169 -10.04 9.13 -4.17
CA GLY A 169 -10.91 8.34 -5.03
C GLY A 169 -12.32 8.90 -5.11
N LEU A 170 -12.91 9.26 -3.97
CA LEU A 170 -14.24 9.89 -3.94
C LEU A 170 -14.25 11.23 -4.68
N ALA A 171 -13.30 12.11 -4.36
CA ALA A 171 -13.23 13.47 -4.93
C ALA A 171 -12.96 13.44 -6.44
N TYR A 172 -11.99 12.63 -6.88
CA TYR A 172 -11.61 12.59 -8.29
C TYR A 172 -12.61 11.84 -9.17
N ASN A 173 -13.27 10.79 -8.67
CA ASN A 173 -14.33 10.13 -9.46
C ASN A 173 -15.49 11.11 -9.76
N LEU A 174 -15.90 11.89 -8.78
CA LEU A 174 -16.95 12.91 -8.96
C LEU A 174 -16.45 14.10 -9.80
N GLY A 175 -15.24 14.60 -9.50
CA GLY A 175 -14.66 15.74 -10.20
C GLY A 175 -14.34 15.45 -11.67
N VAL A 176 -13.82 14.26 -11.99
CA VAL A 176 -13.52 13.84 -13.36
C VAL A 176 -14.83 13.62 -14.15
N GLY A 177 -15.85 13.00 -13.53
CA GLY A 177 -17.15 12.84 -14.18
C GLY A 177 -17.73 14.19 -14.63
N SER A 178 -17.83 15.14 -13.69
CA SER A 178 -18.33 16.51 -14.01
C SER A 178 -17.40 17.26 -14.98
N GLY A 179 -16.08 17.06 -14.86
CA GLY A 179 -15.09 17.67 -15.75
C GLY A 179 -15.24 17.19 -17.18
N ILE A 180 -15.43 15.90 -17.41
CA ILE A 180 -15.64 15.33 -18.74
C ILE A 180 -16.93 15.87 -19.37
N GLU A 181 -18.00 15.96 -18.58
CA GLU A 181 -19.30 16.48 -19.07
C GLU A 181 -19.24 17.98 -19.43
N GLN A 182 -18.52 18.80 -18.68
CA GLN A 182 -18.51 20.26 -18.84
C GLN A 182 -17.37 20.76 -19.73
N LEU A 183 -16.18 20.20 -19.61
CA LEU A 183 -14.96 20.68 -20.26
C LEU A 183 -14.46 19.73 -21.37
N GLY A 184 -14.94 18.49 -21.35
CA GLY A 184 -14.41 17.41 -22.17
C GLY A 184 -13.20 16.73 -21.53
N TRP A 185 -12.92 15.50 -21.96
CA TRP A 185 -11.89 14.65 -21.37
C TRP A 185 -10.45 15.22 -21.49
N ARG A 186 -10.12 15.93 -22.57
CA ARG A 186 -8.80 16.55 -22.78
C ARG A 186 -8.49 17.62 -21.73
N TRP A 187 -9.40 18.55 -21.55
CA TRP A 187 -9.27 19.61 -20.55
C TRP A 187 -9.30 19.06 -19.13
N THR A 188 -10.06 18.01 -18.89
CA THR A 188 -10.07 17.32 -17.58
C THR A 188 -8.69 16.76 -17.25
N TYR A 189 -7.99 16.13 -18.20
CA TYR A 189 -6.59 15.70 -17.99
C TYR A 189 -5.64 16.89 -17.72
N ILE A 190 -5.82 18.02 -18.41
CA ILE A 190 -4.98 19.22 -18.16
C ILE A 190 -5.22 19.74 -16.74
N VAL A 191 -6.46 19.82 -16.27
CA VAL A 191 -6.80 20.20 -14.91
C VAL A 191 -6.17 19.24 -13.89
N LEU A 192 -6.23 17.93 -14.14
CA LEU A 192 -5.55 16.93 -13.32
C LEU A 192 -4.03 17.13 -13.30
N ALA A 193 -3.41 17.41 -14.45
CA ALA A 193 -1.96 17.68 -14.52
C ALA A 193 -1.56 18.89 -13.65
N ILE A 194 -2.30 19.99 -13.75
CA ILE A 194 -2.03 21.20 -12.98
C ILE A 194 -2.27 20.97 -11.48
N SER A 195 -3.40 20.38 -11.11
CA SER A 195 -3.75 20.14 -9.71
C SER A 195 -2.76 19.20 -9.01
N THR A 196 -2.36 18.12 -9.68
CA THR A 196 -1.35 17.19 -9.16
C THR A 196 0.03 17.81 -9.06
N LEU A 197 0.43 18.63 -10.05
CA LEU A 197 1.69 19.36 -10.03
C LEU A 197 1.75 20.31 -8.82
N LEU A 198 0.75 21.16 -8.64
CA LEU A 198 0.73 22.15 -7.57
C LEU A 198 0.72 21.48 -6.19
N ALA A 199 -0.19 20.54 -5.96
CA ALA A 199 -0.32 19.88 -4.67
C ALA A 199 0.93 19.08 -4.30
N ASN A 200 1.46 18.27 -5.23
CA ASN A 200 2.65 17.48 -4.94
C ASN A 200 3.90 18.34 -4.81
N THR A 201 4.03 19.47 -5.53
CA THR A 201 5.14 20.40 -5.36
C THR A 201 5.16 20.98 -3.94
N VAL A 202 4.01 21.37 -3.39
CA VAL A 202 3.91 21.80 -1.98
C VAL A 202 4.37 20.68 -1.04
N CYS A 203 3.95 19.44 -1.29
CA CYS A 203 4.38 18.30 -0.49
C CYS A 203 5.90 18.05 -0.57
N VAL A 204 6.50 18.18 -1.76
CA VAL A 204 7.96 18.06 -1.96
C VAL A 204 8.74 19.08 -1.14
N MET A 205 8.23 20.33 -1.08
CA MET A 205 8.87 21.39 -0.31
C MET A 205 8.79 21.16 1.20
N LEU A 206 7.66 20.63 1.69
CA LEU A 206 7.39 20.45 3.11
C LEU A 206 7.92 19.12 3.67
N ILE A 207 8.06 18.05 2.86
CA ILE A 207 8.54 16.77 3.36
C ILE A 207 10.01 16.88 3.80
N ARG A 208 10.27 16.43 5.02
CA ARG A 208 11.61 16.27 5.61
C ARG A 208 11.81 14.83 6.03
N ASP A 209 12.92 14.25 5.61
CA ASP A 209 13.34 12.92 6.06
C ASP A 209 14.28 13.01 7.28
N ARG A 210 14.50 11.86 7.91
CA ARG A 210 15.46 11.65 8.99
C ARG A 210 16.52 10.60 8.60
N ASN A 211 16.82 10.49 7.30
CA ASN A 211 17.75 9.48 6.75
C ASN A 211 19.14 9.54 7.38
N LYS A 212 19.60 10.72 7.81
CA LYS A 212 20.89 10.89 8.52
C LYS A 212 20.92 10.15 9.86
N VAL A 213 19.77 10.02 10.49
CA VAL A 213 19.60 9.37 11.79
C VAL A 213 19.35 7.87 11.62
N VAL A 214 18.42 7.50 10.75
CA VAL A 214 18.01 6.10 10.53
C VAL A 214 19.09 5.30 9.82
N GLN A 215 19.92 5.94 8.99
CA GLN A 215 20.98 5.32 8.18
C GLN A 215 20.49 4.07 7.43
N PRO A 216 19.51 4.21 6.51
CA PRO A 216 18.96 3.08 5.78
C PRO A 216 20.03 2.33 5.00
N GLN A 217 19.91 1.00 4.92
CA GLN A 217 20.86 0.18 4.18
C GLN A 217 20.74 0.46 2.68
N ARG A 218 21.85 0.91 2.07
CA ARG A 218 21.97 1.27 0.64
C ARG A 218 22.24 0.04 -0.23
N ARG A 219 21.25 -0.82 -0.41
CA ARG A 219 21.34 -2.00 -1.29
C ARG A 219 20.14 -2.05 -2.21
N PHE A 220 20.37 -2.35 -3.49
CA PHE A 220 19.31 -2.53 -4.48
C PHE A 220 18.50 -3.79 -4.22
N PHE A 221 19.15 -4.88 -3.80
CA PHE A 221 18.57 -6.19 -3.58
C PHE A 221 19.39 -6.98 -2.55
N ASP A 222 18.72 -7.62 -1.59
CA ASP A 222 19.37 -8.50 -0.62
C ASP A 222 18.69 -9.88 -0.61
N ARG A 223 19.36 -10.86 -1.25
CA ARG A 223 18.86 -12.25 -1.30
C ARG A 223 18.69 -12.85 0.11
N ARG A 224 19.37 -12.33 1.12
CA ARG A 224 19.27 -12.83 2.49
C ARG A 224 17.90 -12.60 3.09
N LEU A 225 17.19 -11.54 2.68
CA LEU A 225 15.83 -11.31 3.13
C LEU A 225 14.87 -12.41 2.67
N PHE A 226 15.07 -12.99 1.48
CA PHE A 226 14.28 -14.12 1.00
C PHE A 226 14.59 -15.44 1.73
N ALA A 227 15.68 -15.53 2.47
CA ALA A 227 15.97 -16.71 3.30
C ALA A 227 15.09 -16.75 4.57
N HIS A 228 14.44 -15.62 4.93
CA HIS A 228 13.59 -15.55 6.12
C HIS A 228 12.14 -15.95 5.81
N VAL A 229 11.60 -16.88 6.58
CA VAL A 229 10.19 -17.32 6.46
C VAL A 229 9.23 -16.16 6.67
N SER A 230 9.55 -15.22 7.56
CA SER A 230 8.76 -14.01 7.80
C SER A 230 8.56 -13.16 6.55
N THR A 231 9.59 -13.05 5.70
CA THR A 231 9.49 -12.31 4.43
C THR A 231 8.50 -12.98 3.49
N TRP A 232 8.54 -14.31 3.34
CA TRP A 232 7.59 -15.06 2.51
C TRP A 232 6.16 -14.96 3.04
N LEU A 233 5.96 -14.96 4.35
CA LEU A 233 4.63 -14.80 4.94
C LEU A 233 4.07 -13.40 4.67
N ILE A 234 4.88 -12.34 4.72
CA ILE A 234 4.47 -10.98 4.34
C ILE A 234 4.12 -10.91 2.84
N ILE A 235 4.96 -11.49 1.99
CA ILE A 235 4.74 -11.54 0.53
C ILE A 235 3.46 -12.31 0.22
N THR A 236 3.27 -13.49 0.79
CA THR A 236 2.07 -14.30 0.57
C THR A 236 0.82 -13.55 1.04
N TRP A 237 0.85 -12.94 2.23
CA TRP A 237 -0.24 -12.09 2.70
C TRP A 237 -0.54 -10.97 1.68
N GLY A 238 0.49 -10.28 1.18
CA GLY A 238 0.34 -9.24 0.18
C GLY A 238 -0.28 -9.74 -1.12
N VAL A 239 0.29 -10.79 -1.71
CA VAL A 239 -0.15 -11.37 -3.00
C VAL A 239 -1.62 -11.77 -2.96
N VAL A 240 -2.02 -12.55 -1.95
CA VAL A 240 -3.40 -13.05 -1.91
C VAL A 240 -4.40 -11.95 -1.54
N THR A 241 -4.06 -11.03 -0.62
CA THR A 241 -4.96 -9.92 -0.28
C THR A 241 -5.09 -8.91 -1.40
N ASP A 242 -4.03 -8.67 -2.16
CA ASP A 242 -4.04 -7.74 -3.29
C ASP A 242 -4.87 -8.30 -4.46
N LEU A 243 -4.73 -9.60 -4.77
CA LEU A 243 -5.61 -10.29 -5.72
C LEU A 243 -7.09 -10.14 -5.33
N GLY A 244 -7.42 -10.37 -4.06
CA GLY A 244 -8.77 -10.18 -3.55
C GLY A 244 -9.23 -8.72 -3.62
N TYR A 245 -8.36 -7.78 -3.24
CA TYR A 245 -8.66 -6.35 -3.22
C TYR A 245 -8.98 -5.80 -4.61
N ILE A 246 -8.11 -6.07 -5.57
CA ILE A 246 -8.28 -5.57 -6.94
C ILE A 246 -9.52 -6.21 -7.59
N THR A 247 -9.70 -7.53 -7.42
CA THR A 247 -10.90 -8.23 -7.91
C THR A 247 -12.17 -7.62 -7.31
N LEU A 248 -12.20 -7.33 -6.00
CA LEU A 248 -13.35 -6.67 -5.35
C LEU A 248 -13.61 -5.29 -5.94
N LEU A 249 -12.57 -4.48 -6.08
CA LEU A 249 -12.66 -3.08 -6.54
C LEU A 249 -13.30 -2.98 -7.92
N TYR A 250 -12.91 -3.85 -8.85
CA TYR A 250 -13.41 -3.84 -10.22
C TYR A 250 -14.73 -4.62 -10.40
N SER A 251 -14.92 -5.71 -9.65
CA SER A 251 -16.11 -6.53 -9.78
C SER A 251 -17.35 -5.94 -9.11
N LEU A 252 -17.20 -5.17 -8.04
CA LEU A 252 -18.33 -4.69 -7.23
C LEU A 252 -19.27 -3.72 -8.00
N PRO A 253 -18.77 -2.69 -8.71
CA PRO A 253 -19.63 -1.82 -9.53
C PRO A 253 -20.31 -2.60 -10.69
N ASN A 254 -19.59 -3.51 -11.33
CA ASN A 254 -20.11 -4.31 -12.43
C ASN A 254 -21.13 -5.36 -11.94
N TYR A 255 -20.95 -5.93 -10.75
CA TYR A 255 -21.93 -6.81 -10.14
C TYR A 255 -23.27 -6.11 -9.92
N SER A 256 -23.26 -4.83 -9.55
CA SER A 256 -24.50 -4.06 -9.38
C SER A 256 -25.32 -4.00 -10.67
N LEU A 257 -24.67 -3.88 -11.83
CA LEU A 257 -25.35 -3.92 -13.13
C LEU A 257 -25.96 -5.30 -13.41
N SER A 258 -25.25 -6.37 -13.05
CA SER A 258 -25.72 -7.75 -13.28
C SER A 258 -26.98 -8.13 -12.48
N ILE A 259 -27.24 -7.45 -11.36
CA ILE A 259 -28.46 -7.63 -10.57
C ILE A 259 -29.57 -6.63 -10.94
N GLY A 260 -29.44 -5.93 -12.07
CA GLY A 260 -30.47 -5.03 -12.63
C GLY A 260 -30.44 -3.60 -12.08
N LEU A 261 -29.36 -3.17 -11.41
CA LEU A 261 -29.21 -1.79 -10.96
C LEU A 261 -28.69 -0.90 -12.10
N THR A 262 -28.96 0.40 -12.01
CA THR A 262 -28.49 1.38 -12.99
C THR A 262 -26.99 1.63 -12.86
N ALA A 263 -26.34 2.10 -13.94
CA ALA A 263 -24.92 2.49 -13.92
C ALA A 263 -24.61 3.54 -12.83
N ARG A 264 -25.55 4.49 -12.61
CA ARG A 264 -25.43 5.49 -11.53
C ARG A 264 -25.41 4.83 -10.16
N GLN A 265 -26.25 3.83 -9.91
CA GLN A 265 -26.26 3.08 -8.65
C GLN A 265 -24.95 2.29 -8.48
N GLY A 266 -24.42 1.67 -9.54
CA GLY A 266 -23.12 1.00 -9.51
C GLY A 266 -21.98 1.94 -9.15
N SER A 267 -21.96 3.14 -9.71
CA SER A 267 -20.97 4.18 -9.37
C SER A 267 -21.07 4.61 -7.90
N VAL A 268 -22.29 4.73 -7.35
CA VAL A 268 -22.50 5.04 -5.93
C VAL A 268 -21.97 3.91 -5.03
N VAL A 269 -22.17 2.65 -5.42
CA VAL A 269 -21.62 1.49 -4.67
C VAL A 269 -20.09 1.56 -4.62
N GLY A 270 -19.43 1.85 -5.74
CA GLY A 270 -17.97 2.08 -5.78
C GLY A 270 -17.51 3.27 -4.93
N ALA A 271 -18.28 4.37 -4.95
CA ALA A 271 -18.01 5.54 -4.12
C ALA A 271 -18.15 5.22 -2.61
N MET A 272 -19.13 4.40 -2.22
CA MET A 272 -19.31 3.95 -0.83
C MET A 272 -18.16 3.04 -0.37
N LEU A 273 -17.63 2.20 -1.24
CA LEU A 273 -16.42 1.43 -0.95
C LEU A 273 -15.23 2.37 -0.67
N SER A 274 -15.02 3.36 -1.52
CA SER A 274 -13.96 4.38 -1.35
C SER A 274 -14.14 5.19 -0.05
N LEU A 275 -15.38 5.55 0.28
CA LEU A 275 -15.71 6.22 1.54
C LEU A 275 -15.41 5.32 2.74
N GLY A 276 -15.76 4.03 2.66
CA GLY A 276 -15.39 3.04 3.67
C GLY A 276 -13.88 2.98 3.89
N ILE A 277 -13.08 2.93 2.81
CA ILE A 277 -11.62 2.97 2.87
C ILE A 277 -11.11 4.25 3.56
N ALA A 278 -11.68 5.40 3.20
CA ALA A 278 -11.30 6.69 3.76
C ALA A 278 -11.53 6.76 5.27
N LEU A 279 -12.71 6.34 5.72
CA LEU A 279 -13.13 6.44 7.11
C LEU A 279 -12.59 5.29 7.98
N GLY A 280 -12.40 4.10 7.42
CA GLY A 280 -12.00 2.91 8.17
C GLY A 280 -10.51 2.86 8.53
N ARG A 281 -9.63 3.38 7.67
CA ARG A 281 -8.18 3.29 7.90
C ARG A 281 -7.70 4.01 9.15
N PRO A 282 -8.07 5.26 9.48
CA PRO A 282 -7.56 5.94 10.67
C PRO A 282 -7.92 5.24 11.99
N PRO A 283 -9.17 4.83 12.26
CA PRO A 283 -9.52 4.04 13.46
C PRO A 283 -8.75 2.72 13.52
N MET A 284 -8.57 2.03 12.38
CA MET A 284 -7.82 0.79 12.30
C MET A 284 -6.36 0.99 12.70
N GLY A 285 -5.71 2.07 12.22
CA GLY A 285 -4.34 2.40 12.57
C GLY A 285 -4.17 2.70 14.06
N TYR A 286 -5.11 3.44 14.67
CA TYR A 286 -5.15 3.68 16.10
C TYR A 286 -5.29 2.36 16.90
N TRP A 287 -6.15 1.48 16.44
CA TRP A 287 -6.38 0.19 17.08
C TRP A 287 -5.15 -0.72 16.96
N ALA A 288 -4.44 -0.68 15.82
CA ALA A 288 -3.22 -1.42 15.57
C ALA A 288 -2.08 -1.00 16.51
N ASP A 289 -1.89 0.31 16.75
CA ASP A 289 -0.87 0.79 17.69
C ASP A 289 -1.19 0.41 19.15
N ARG A 290 -2.49 0.22 19.50
CA ARG A 290 -2.92 -0.13 20.84
C ARG A 290 -2.90 -1.63 21.13
N HIS A 291 -3.32 -2.47 20.18
CA HIS A 291 -3.53 -3.92 20.37
C HIS A 291 -2.51 -4.80 19.65
N GLY A 292 -1.57 -4.21 18.95
CA GLY A 292 -0.56 -4.90 18.14
C GLY A 292 -0.90 -4.87 16.66
N ARG A 293 0.11 -4.58 15.85
CA ARG A 293 -0.02 -4.33 14.40
C ARG A 293 -0.42 -5.59 13.66
N ILE A 294 0.27 -6.70 13.98
CA ILE A 294 0.00 -7.99 13.36
C ILE A 294 -1.38 -8.52 13.78
N ASN A 295 -1.76 -8.37 15.05
CA ASN A 295 -3.05 -8.82 15.56
C ASN A 295 -4.23 -8.13 14.83
N VAL A 296 -4.15 -6.80 14.67
CA VAL A 296 -5.21 -6.04 13.99
C VAL A 296 -5.23 -6.35 12.49
N ALA A 297 -4.07 -6.55 11.86
CA ALA A 297 -4.00 -6.96 10.46
C ALA A 297 -4.65 -8.34 10.22
N ILE A 298 -4.49 -9.31 11.13
CA ILE A 298 -5.18 -10.60 11.08
C ILE A 298 -6.70 -10.38 11.14
N PHE A 299 -7.15 -9.65 12.18
CA PHE A 299 -8.58 -9.44 12.39
C PHE A 299 -9.25 -8.75 11.20
N THR A 300 -8.67 -7.68 10.70
CA THR A 300 -9.25 -6.90 9.59
C THR A 300 -9.21 -7.66 8.27
N THR A 301 -8.13 -8.43 7.99
CA THR A 301 -8.05 -9.29 6.81
C THR A 301 -9.10 -10.40 6.88
N ALA A 302 -9.24 -11.07 8.02
CA ALA A 302 -10.26 -12.12 8.22
C ALA A 302 -11.69 -11.53 8.14
N ALA A 303 -11.93 -10.37 8.73
CA ALA A 303 -13.23 -9.69 8.67
C ALA A 303 -13.65 -9.38 7.23
N CYS A 304 -12.70 -8.97 6.37
CA CYS A 304 -12.99 -8.74 4.96
C CYS A 304 -13.47 -10.03 4.26
N GLY A 305 -12.79 -11.16 4.50
CA GLY A 305 -13.22 -12.47 3.98
C GLY A 305 -14.62 -12.85 4.47
N VAL A 306 -14.90 -12.69 5.77
CA VAL A 306 -16.24 -12.95 6.35
C VAL A 306 -17.31 -12.07 5.72
N LEU A 307 -17.04 -10.76 5.54
CA LEU A 307 -17.97 -9.83 4.90
C LEU A 307 -18.26 -10.22 3.44
N CYS A 308 -17.25 -10.72 2.70
CA CYS A 308 -17.48 -11.21 1.34
C CYS A 308 -18.48 -12.38 1.32
N PHE A 309 -18.30 -13.37 2.20
CA PHE A 309 -19.21 -14.52 2.27
C PHE A 309 -20.58 -14.18 2.86
N ALA A 310 -20.61 -13.40 3.95
CA ALA A 310 -21.84 -13.12 4.70
C ALA A 310 -22.72 -12.02 4.08
N LEU A 311 -22.12 -11.02 3.42
CA LEU A 311 -22.86 -9.88 2.89
C LEU A 311 -22.84 -9.80 1.37
N TRP A 312 -21.69 -10.04 0.70
CA TRP A 312 -21.61 -9.87 -0.74
C TRP A 312 -22.33 -10.97 -1.51
N ILE A 313 -22.14 -12.23 -1.13
CA ILE A 313 -22.79 -13.36 -1.83
C ILE A 313 -24.33 -13.23 -1.77
N PRO A 314 -24.97 -12.96 -0.62
CA PRO A 314 -26.42 -12.79 -0.57
C PRO A 314 -26.93 -11.42 -1.03
N ALA A 315 -26.03 -10.46 -1.41
CA ALA A 315 -26.42 -9.10 -1.77
C ALA A 315 -27.13 -9.04 -3.13
N LYS A 316 -28.47 -9.14 -3.11
CA LYS A 316 -29.32 -9.03 -4.29
C LYS A 316 -30.10 -7.71 -4.37
N SER A 317 -29.83 -6.76 -3.47
CA SER A 317 -30.49 -5.48 -3.43
C SER A 317 -29.51 -4.33 -3.30
N TYR A 318 -29.90 -3.16 -3.78
CA TYR A 318 -29.07 -1.94 -3.70
C TYR A 318 -28.67 -1.58 -2.27
N ALA A 319 -29.61 -1.66 -1.32
CA ALA A 319 -29.34 -1.33 0.08
C ALA A 319 -28.27 -2.26 0.70
N VAL A 320 -28.35 -3.56 0.46
CA VAL A 320 -27.38 -4.53 0.99
C VAL A 320 -25.99 -4.31 0.35
N LEU A 321 -25.94 -3.95 -0.95
CA LEU A 321 -24.66 -3.61 -1.62
C LEU A 321 -24.04 -2.35 -1.04
N ILE A 322 -24.81 -1.31 -0.71
CA ILE A 322 -24.31 -0.10 -0.04
C ILE A 322 -23.71 -0.45 1.32
N ILE A 323 -24.44 -1.25 2.12
CA ILE A 323 -23.95 -1.69 3.44
C ILE A 323 -22.68 -2.51 3.29
N PHE A 324 -22.64 -3.46 2.34
CA PHE A 324 -21.46 -4.24 2.06
C PHE A 324 -20.29 -3.34 1.63
N ALA A 325 -20.50 -2.45 0.66
CA ALA A 325 -19.45 -1.55 0.15
C ALA A 325 -18.84 -0.69 1.26
N LEU A 326 -19.70 -0.09 2.10
CA LEU A 326 -19.25 0.75 3.21
C LEU A 326 -18.51 -0.05 4.28
N THR A 327 -19.08 -1.18 4.73
CA THR A 327 -18.48 -2.01 5.79
C THR A 327 -17.22 -2.74 5.32
N SER A 328 -17.24 -3.34 4.11
CA SER A 328 -16.04 -3.97 3.54
C SER A 328 -14.96 -2.94 3.25
N GLY A 329 -15.31 -1.73 2.80
CA GLY A 329 -14.39 -0.64 2.60
C GLY A 329 -13.57 -0.31 3.84
N THR A 330 -14.17 -0.36 5.04
CA THR A 330 -13.45 -0.07 6.29
C THR A 330 -12.30 -1.03 6.58
N VAL A 331 -12.38 -2.27 6.12
CA VAL A 331 -11.39 -3.33 6.36
C VAL A 331 -10.63 -3.76 5.11
N THR A 332 -11.15 -3.45 3.92
CA THR A 332 -10.45 -3.78 2.66
C THR A 332 -9.23 -2.87 2.47
N GLY A 333 -8.22 -3.36 1.75
CA GLY A 333 -6.97 -2.62 1.60
C GLY A 333 -6.17 -2.48 2.91
N THR A 334 -6.48 -3.27 3.94
CA THR A 334 -5.73 -3.37 5.21
C THR A 334 -4.25 -3.61 4.97
N PHE A 335 -3.91 -4.44 3.98
CA PHE A 335 -2.53 -4.69 3.60
C PHE A 335 -1.78 -3.38 3.36
N TRP A 336 -2.29 -2.49 2.52
CA TRP A 336 -1.64 -1.21 2.18
C TRP A 336 -1.50 -0.23 3.35
N ALA A 337 -2.39 -0.31 4.32
CA ALA A 337 -2.30 0.49 5.56
C ALA A 337 -1.35 -0.12 6.60
N SER A 338 -1.13 -1.43 6.57
CA SER A 338 -0.42 -2.18 7.61
C SER A 338 0.93 -2.73 7.17
N VAL A 339 1.19 -2.90 5.86
CA VAL A 339 2.42 -3.53 5.35
C VAL A 339 3.67 -2.80 5.83
N VAL A 340 3.68 -1.47 5.79
CA VAL A 340 4.84 -0.66 6.20
C VAL A 340 5.10 -0.78 7.70
N PRO A 341 4.12 -0.57 8.62
CA PRO A 341 4.31 -0.78 10.04
C PRO A 341 4.71 -2.21 10.42
N VAL A 342 4.07 -3.22 9.80
CA VAL A 342 4.38 -4.64 10.05
C VAL A 342 5.78 -4.98 9.57
N THR A 343 6.15 -4.57 8.36
CA THR A 343 7.50 -4.80 7.82
C THR A 343 8.56 -4.12 8.69
N ALA A 344 8.32 -2.89 9.15
CA ALA A 344 9.24 -2.19 10.06
C ALA A 344 9.45 -2.94 11.39
N GLU A 345 8.42 -3.60 11.89
CA GLU A 345 8.48 -4.40 13.13
C GLU A 345 9.26 -5.70 12.95
N ILE A 346 9.20 -6.30 11.76
CA ILE A 346 9.89 -7.57 11.45
C ILE A 346 11.36 -7.36 11.09
N VAL A 347 11.67 -6.39 10.21
CA VAL A 347 13.04 -6.22 9.67
C VAL A 347 13.80 -5.04 10.25
N GLY A 348 13.14 -4.19 11.05
CA GLY A 348 13.70 -2.96 11.59
C GLY A 348 13.72 -1.80 10.58
N MET A 349 13.94 -0.57 11.10
CA MET A 349 13.87 0.66 10.29
C MET A 349 14.98 0.76 9.24
N GLN A 350 16.17 0.23 9.51
CA GLN A 350 17.31 0.29 8.57
C GLN A 350 17.06 -0.51 7.30
N LYS A 351 16.35 -1.64 7.37
CA LYS A 351 16.05 -2.52 6.25
C LYS A 351 14.66 -2.29 5.65
N LEU A 352 13.87 -1.39 6.24
CA LEU A 352 12.47 -1.18 5.86
C LEU A 352 12.30 -0.84 4.38
N SER A 353 13.03 0.15 3.87
CA SER A 353 12.91 0.60 2.48
C SER A 353 13.21 -0.53 1.50
N LEU A 354 14.27 -1.31 1.77
CA LEU A 354 14.65 -2.46 0.96
C LEU A 354 13.60 -3.57 1.01
N ALA A 355 13.15 -3.97 2.21
CA ALA A 355 12.15 -5.03 2.38
C ALA A 355 10.80 -4.63 1.76
N PHE A 356 10.38 -3.38 1.94
CA PHE A 356 9.15 -2.86 1.34
C PHE A 356 9.22 -2.86 -0.20
N SER A 357 10.38 -2.47 -0.79
CA SER A 357 10.58 -2.54 -2.23
C SER A 357 10.51 -3.98 -2.75
N MET A 358 11.05 -4.96 -2.02
CA MET A 358 10.97 -6.38 -2.39
C MET A 358 9.54 -6.91 -2.33
N VAL A 359 8.76 -6.51 -1.31
CA VAL A 359 7.33 -6.82 -1.24
C VAL A 359 6.59 -6.22 -2.43
N CYS A 360 6.80 -4.94 -2.74
CA CYS A 360 6.20 -4.28 -3.91
C CYS A 360 6.52 -5.01 -5.23
N LEU A 361 7.79 -5.41 -5.44
CA LEU A 361 8.18 -6.18 -6.63
C LEU A 361 7.43 -7.52 -6.75
N SER A 362 7.20 -8.19 -5.62
CA SER A 362 6.47 -9.46 -5.60
C SER A 362 4.99 -9.31 -5.96
N LEU A 363 4.43 -8.11 -5.78
CA LEU A 363 3.04 -7.80 -6.10
C LEU A 363 2.82 -7.37 -7.56
N VAL A 364 3.87 -7.16 -8.35
CA VAL A 364 3.75 -6.70 -9.76
C VAL A 364 2.89 -7.66 -10.59
N LEU A 365 3.20 -8.96 -10.55
CA LEU A 365 2.45 -9.95 -11.31
C LEU A 365 1.00 -10.10 -10.84
N PRO A 366 0.72 -10.31 -9.54
CA PRO A 366 -0.65 -10.37 -9.04
C PRO A 366 -1.48 -9.15 -9.46
N THR A 367 -0.95 -7.96 -9.29
CA THR A 367 -1.63 -6.71 -9.60
C THR A 367 -1.93 -6.57 -11.10
N THR A 368 -0.98 -6.99 -11.97
CA THR A 368 -1.16 -6.92 -13.42
C THR A 368 -2.30 -7.81 -13.91
N PHE A 369 -2.45 -9.01 -13.33
CA PHE A 369 -3.38 -10.01 -13.81
C PHE A 369 -4.68 -10.12 -13.03
N ALA A 370 -4.80 -9.46 -11.87
CA ALA A 370 -5.97 -9.56 -10.99
C ALA A 370 -7.29 -9.21 -11.70
N GLU A 371 -7.31 -8.15 -12.52
CA GLU A 371 -8.49 -7.76 -13.28
C GLU A 371 -8.81 -8.78 -14.37
N GLY A 372 -7.81 -9.29 -15.07
CA GLY A 372 -7.98 -10.35 -16.06
C GLY A 372 -8.53 -11.66 -15.46
N ILE A 373 -8.06 -12.03 -14.26
CA ILE A 373 -8.57 -13.17 -13.49
C ILE A 373 -10.04 -12.93 -13.11
N ALA A 374 -10.36 -11.73 -12.60
CA ALA A 374 -11.72 -11.36 -12.25
C ALA A 374 -12.68 -11.48 -13.44
N LEU A 375 -12.31 -10.92 -14.61
CA LEU A 375 -13.09 -11.00 -15.83
C LEU A 375 -13.25 -12.45 -16.31
N GLY A 376 -12.17 -13.25 -16.27
CA GLY A 376 -12.21 -14.66 -16.64
C GLY A 376 -13.15 -15.49 -15.74
N LEU A 377 -13.13 -15.26 -14.44
CA LEU A 377 -14.03 -15.91 -13.49
C LEU A 377 -15.49 -15.53 -13.72
N VAL A 378 -15.77 -14.27 -13.93
CA VAL A 378 -17.13 -13.78 -14.19
C VAL A 378 -17.67 -14.31 -15.51
N SER A 379 -16.86 -14.31 -16.59
CA SER A 379 -17.29 -14.79 -17.91
C SER A 379 -17.52 -16.29 -17.97
N SER A 380 -16.74 -17.09 -17.21
CA SER A 380 -16.85 -18.56 -17.22
C SER A 380 -17.93 -19.12 -16.30
N SER A 381 -18.12 -18.50 -15.12
CA SER A 381 -18.93 -19.11 -14.04
C SER A 381 -19.80 -18.07 -13.29
N GLY A 382 -19.87 -16.85 -13.78
CA GLY A 382 -20.65 -15.77 -13.19
C GLY A 382 -20.01 -15.13 -11.96
N TYR A 383 -20.68 -14.13 -11.41
CA TYR A 383 -20.17 -13.33 -10.28
C TYR A 383 -19.96 -14.11 -9.00
N LEU A 384 -20.69 -15.21 -8.79
CA LEU A 384 -20.53 -16.04 -7.59
C LEU A 384 -19.09 -16.57 -7.45
N SER A 385 -18.47 -16.96 -8.56
CA SER A 385 -17.08 -17.45 -8.59
C SER A 385 -16.11 -16.36 -8.17
N ALA A 386 -16.29 -15.12 -8.65
CA ALA A 386 -15.47 -13.98 -8.26
C ALA A 386 -15.66 -13.62 -6.78
N GLN A 387 -16.89 -13.68 -6.26
CA GLN A 387 -17.19 -13.44 -4.84
C GLN A 387 -16.53 -14.48 -3.92
N ILE A 388 -16.63 -15.77 -4.29
CA ILE A 388 -15.96 -16.87 -3.56
C ILE A 388 -14.45 -16.70 -3.64
N PHE A 389 -13.90 -16.40 -4.81
CA PHE A 389 -12.47 -16.18 -5.00
C PHE A 389 -11.94 -15.09 -4.07
N VAL A 390 -12.60 -13.92 -4.04
CA VAL A 390 -12.22 -12.81 -3.16
C VAL A 390 -12.26 -13.23 -1.70
N GLY A 391 -13.34 -13.87 -1.25
CA GLY A 391 -13.47 -14.36 0.12
C GLY A 391 -12.35 -15.34 0.50
N CYS A 392 -12.04 -16.30 -0.37
CA CYS A 392 -10.95 -17.26 -0.18
C CYS A 392 -9.57 -16.58 -0.12
N MET A 393 -9.31 -15.59 -0.98
CA MET A 393 -8.05 -14.85 -0.97
C MET A 393 -7.84 -14.11 0.35
N TYR A 394 -8.87 -13.47 0.90
CA TYR A 394 -8.77 -12.82 2.21
C TYR A 394 -8.59 -13.82 3.37
N VAL A 395 -9.24 -14.97 3.32
CA VAL A 395 -9.03 -16.05 4.33
C VAL A 395 -7.59 -16.56 4.28
N LEU A 396 -7.06 -16.86 3.09
CA LEU A 396 -5.67 -17.27 2.92
C LEU A 396 -4.68 -16.18 3.40
N GLY A 397 -4.99 -14.91 3.13
CA GLY A 397 -4.23 -13.77 3.65
C GLY A 397 -4.22 -13.72 5.17
N ALA A 398 -5.38 -13.92 5.81
CA ALA A 398 -5.50 -13.97 7.26
C ALA A 398 -4.70 -15.13 7.87
N LEU A 399 -4.70 -16.30 7.24
CA LEU A 399 -3.89 -17.45 7.66
C LEU A 399 -2.39 -17.18 7.52
N SER A 400 -1.97 -16.51 6.44
CA SER A 400 -0.57 -16.15 6.23
C SER A 400 -0.04 -15.20 7.31
N ILE A 401 -0.79 -14.12 7.61
CA ILE A 401 -0.36 -13.18 8.65
C ILE A 401 -0.52 -13.76 10.06
N TRP A 402 -1.43 -14.70 10.26
CA TRP A 402 -1.50 -15.47 11.51
C TRP A 402 -0.25 -16.34 11.70
N GLY A 403 0.24 -16.97 10.64
CA GLY A 403 1.54 -17.65 10.65
C GLY A 403 2.70 -16.70 10.99
N LEU A 404 2.69 -15.48 10.45
CA LEU A 404 3.69 -14.45 10.77
C LEU A 404 3.67 -14.07 12.26
N ARG A 405 2.47 -13.95 12.84
CA ARG A 405 2.31 -13.71 14.28
C ARG A 405 2.95 -14.82 15.12
N SER A 406 2.66 -16.08 14.78
CA SER A 406 3.23 -17.23 15.48
C SER A 406 4.76 -17.26 15.42
N TRP A 407 5.31 -16.91 14.25
CA TRP A 407 6.76 -16.77 14.06
C TRP A 407 7.34 -15.65 14.95
N LYS A 408 6.69 -14.48 15.01
CA LYS A 408 7.16 -13.33 15.78
C LYS A 408 7.13 -13.58 17.30
N VAL A 409 6.05 -14.17 17.81
CA VAL A 409 5.95 -14.54 19.24
C VAL A 409 7.11 -15.46 19.63
N ARG A 410 7.40 -16.47 18.81
CA ARG A 410 8.51 -17.39 19.06
C ARG A 410 9.87 -16.67 19.03
N GLU A 411 10.09 -15.77 18.09
CA GLU A 411 11.34 -14.98 18.04
C GLU A 411 11.55 -14.20 19.33
N THR A 412 10.49 -13.57 19.83
CA THR A 412 10.53 -12.80 21.09
C THR A 412 10.81 -13.71 22.28
N ASP A 413 10.14 -14.88 22.38
CA ASP A 413 10.38 -15.86 23.46
C ASP A 413 11.84 -16.39 23.44
N ASP A 414 12.38 -16.67 22.25
CA ASP A 414 13.76 -17.12 22.07
C ASP A 414 14.79 -16.04 22.49
N ASP A 415 14.50 -14.77 22.19
CA ASP A 415 15.37 -13.65 22.57
C ASP A 415 15.33 -13.42 24.11
N GLU A 416 14.15 -13.48 24.74
CA GLU A 416 14.03 -13.41 26.22
C GLU A 416 14.75 -14.56 26.94
N LEU A 417 14.69 -15.78 26.39
CA LEU A 417 15.42 -16.92 26.97
C LEU A 417 16.93 -16.74 26.88
N ARG A 418 17.44 -16.18 25.79
CA ARG A 418 18.87 -15.87 25.64
C ARG A 418 19.35 -14.80 26.58
N GLU A 419 18.56 -13.75 26.80
CA GLU A 419 18.86 -12.73 27.78
C GLU A 419 18.94 -13.30 29.20
N ARG A 420 17.99 -14.18 29.57
CA ARG A 420 17.99 -14.88 30.88
C ARG A 420 19.17 -15.83 31.06
N GLU A 421 19.64 -16.47 29.98
CA GLU A 421 20.81 -17.38 30.02
C GLU A 421 22.17 -16.63 30.04
N GLY A 422 22.17 -15.28 30.04
CA GLY A 422 23.38 -14.46 30.08
C GLY A 422 24.26 -14.58 28.82
N ARG A 423 23.74 -15.13 27.75
CA ARG A 423 24.37 -15.19 26.43
C ARG A 423 24.19 -13.85 25.75
N SER A 424 25.08 -12.92 26.09
CA SER A 424 25.18 -11.59 25.48
C SER A 424 25.06 -11.67 23.97
N SER A 425 24.33 -10.70 23.38
CA SER A 425 23.97 -10.46 21.99
C SER A 425 25.13 -10.31 20.98
N LEU A 426 26.33 -10.76 21.29
CA LEU A 426 27.53 -10.70 20.41
C LEU A 426 27.48 -11.62 19.18
N ALA A 427 26.41 -12.41 19.00
CA ALA A 427 26.24 -13.28 17.84
C ALA A 427 25.27 -12.70 16.76
N VAL A 428 25.28 -11.39 16.53
CA VAL A 428 24.47 -10.74 15.47
C VAL A 428 24.93 -11.07 14.04
N GLY A 429 25.97 -11.91 13.87
CA GLY A 429 26.56 -12.20 12.56
C GLY A 429 26.40 -13.62 12.02
N THR A 430 25.90 -14.59 12.79
CA THR A 430 25.72 -15.95 12.29
C THR A 430 24.35 -16.13 11.63
N PRO A 431 24.27 -16.74 10.40
CA PRO A 431 22.98 -17.10 9.82
C PRO A 431 22.28 -18.04 10.79
N ARG A 432 21.15 -17.60 11.37
CA ARG A 432 20.32 -18.48 12.22
C ARG A 432 19.95 -19.69 11.39
N ALA A 433 20.35 -20.88 11.79
CA ALA A 433 19.91 -22.13 11.18
C ALA A 433 18.39 -22.19 11.31
N TYR A 434 17.70 -22.11 10.19
CA TYR A 434 16.22 -22.13 10.11
C TYR A 434 15.73 -23.53 10.45
N THR A 435 15.71 -23.85 11.74
CA THR A 435 15.15 -25.10 12.23
C THR A 435 13.64 -24.97 12.27
N LYS A 436 13.01 -25.76 11.40
CA LYS A 436 11.62 -26.22 11.38
C LYS A 436 10.55 -25.18 11.81
N PHE A 437 9.81 -24.70 10.83
CA PHE A 437 8.53 -24.00 11.00
C PHE A 437 7.52 -24.96 11.67
N TRP A 438 7.45 -24.88 12.99
CA TRP A 438 6.40 -25.55 13.75
C TRP A 438 5.47 -24.46 14.27
N LEU A 439 4.22 -24.50 13.81
CA LEU A 439 3.11 -23.74 14.39
C LEU A 439 2.94 -24.24 15.83
N THR A 440 3.56 -23.56 16.78
CA THR A 440 3.38 -23.90 18.20
C THR A 440 2.01 -23.41 18.65
N GLN A 441 1.24 -24.25 19.34
CA GLN A 441 -0.07 -23.88 19.90
C GLN A 441 0.01 -22.62 20.78
N ARG A 442 1.12 -22.44 21.52
CA ARG A 442 1.38 -21.22 22.30
C ARG A 442 1.45 -19.95 21.42
N GLY A 443 2.23 -19.94 20.33
CA GLY A 443 2.36 -18.79 19.43
C GLY A 443 1.06 -18.41 18.72
N LEU A 444 0.19 -19.38 18.44
CA LEU A 444 -1.07 -19.14 17.76
C LEU A 444 -2.15 -18.51 18.66
N PHE A 445 -2.18 -18.85 19.97
CA PHE A 445 -3.30 -18.52 20.86
C PHE A 445 -2.95 -17.60 22.04
N LEU A 446 -1.65 -17.25 22.25
CA LEU A 446 -1.27 -16.31 23.31
C LEU A 446 -1.87 -14.91 23.05
N ARG A 447 -2.46 -14.31 24.08
CA ARG A 447 -2.92 -12.91 24.07
C ARG A 447 -1.76 -11.93 24.29
N GLN A 448 -0.73 -12.01 23.45
CA GLN A 448 0.37 -11.03 23.49
C GLN A 448 0.13 -9.92 22.46
N LYS A 449 0.55 -8.70 22.81
CA LYS A 449 0.58 -7.56 21.90
C LYS A 449 1.77 -7.76 20.94
N VAL A 450 1.49 -8.13 19.69
CA VAL A 450 2.46 -8.33 18.61
C VAL A 450 2.06 -7.48 17.40
#